data_f5f9d198a6ee59e824c58a73ca1f6814
#
_entry.id   f5f9d198a6ee59e824c58a73ca1f6814
#
_cell.length_a   1.000
_cell.length_b   1.000
_cell.length_c   1.000
_cell.angle_alpha   90.00
_cell.angle_beta   90.00
_cell.angle_gamma   90.00
#
_symmetry.space_group_name_H-M   'P 1'
#
loop_
_entity.id
_entity.type
_entity.pdbx_description
1 polymer ?
#
loop_
_entity_poly.entity_id
_entity_poly.type
_entity_poly.pdbx_seq_one_letter_code
_entity_poly.pdbx_strand_id
1 'polypeptide(L)'
;MPIQLSHKQARTFDLLKNKTHTEILYGGAAGGGKSWLGALWLLTMALKYQGSRWLMGRAVLKTLKDTTLNSFFDVCSAHGLKSGEHYTYNAQTSIINIGRSQILMKDLFAYPSDPNFDDLGSLEITGAFIDEANQVTEKAKAIVGSRIRYKLGEFGLIPKMLLTCNPAKNWVHREFYAPYRDGTLEPHRAFVPALVTDNPNISPHYIESLKRLNGPDRARLLLGDWDYDDDPARLMSHDAIADLWTNDHVPTGPKYITADIARYGSDKTV
;
A
#
# COMPACT_ATOMS: atom_id res chain seq x y z
N MET A 1 27.99 -3.28 2.82
CA MET A 1 27.74 -2.47 4.03
C MET A 1 26.50 -2.99 4.73
N PRO A 2 26.40 -3.04 6.05
CA PRO A 2 25.16 -3.42 6.71
C PRO A 2 24.07 -2.41 6.32
N ILE A 3 22.88 -2.92 6.00
CA ILE A 3 21.76 -2.09 5.62
C ILE A 3 21.27 -1.35 6.87
N GLN A 4 21.39 -0.03 6.85
CA GLN A 4 20.98 0.81 7.95
C GLN A 4 19.54 1.28 7.71
N LEU A 5 18.61 0.84 8.55
CA LEU A 5 17.26 1.37 8.59
C LEU A 5 17.27 2.81 9.11
N SER A 6 16.43 3.65 8.54
CA SER A 6 16.13 4.94 9.18
C SER A 6 15.43 4.70 10.54
N HIS A 7 15.49 5.69 11.42
CA HIS A 7 14.82 5.61 12.73
C HIS A 7 13.30 5.29 12.59
N LYS A 8 12.64 5.88 11.59
CA LYS A 8 11.21 5.63 11.35
C LYS A 8 10.94 4.25 10.75
N GLN A 9 11.83 3.75 9.90
CA GLN A 9 11.75 2.37 9.42
C GLN A 9 11.96 1.37 10.58
N ALA A 10 12.93 1.58 11.43
CA ALA A 10 13.17 0.75 12.62
C ALA A 10 11.94 0.74 13.54
N ARG A 11 11.38 1.92 13.84
CA ARG A 11 10.12 2.04 14.61
C ARG A 11 8.97 1.26 13.97
N THR A 12 8.83 1.33 12.65
CA THR A 12 7.78 0.58 11.93
C THR A 12 8.00 -0.93 12.06
N PHE A 13 9.25 -1.39 11.98
CA PHE A 13 9.58 -2.79 12.23
C PHE A 13 9.23 -3.26 13.64
N ASP A 14 9.40 -2.42 14.65
CA ASP A 14 9.02 -2.76 16.03
C ASP A 14 7.49 -2.84 16.18
N LEU A 15 6.74 -1.96 15.51
CA LEU A 15 5.29 -2.04 15.45
C LEU A 15 4.82 -3.33 14.74
N LEU A 16 5.50 -3.75 13.67
CA LEU A 16 5.22 -4.98 12.96
C LEU A 16 5.54 -6.25 13.77
N LYS A 17 6.44 -6.17 14.74
CA LYS A 17 6.80 -7.29 15.63
C LYS A 17 5.93 -7.39 16.88
N ASN A 18 5.33 -6.29 17.33
CA ASN A 18 4.56 -6.29 18.58
C ASN A 18 3.26 -7.11 18.44
N LYS A 19 2.57 -7.33 19.57
CA LYS A 19 1.32 -8.10 19.63
C LYS A 19 0.07 -7.21 19.82
N THR A 20 0.18 -5.92 19.54
CA THR A 20 -0.90 -4.96 19.73
C THR A 20 -1.47 -4.47 18.39
N HIS A 21 -0.61 -3.96 17.52
CA HIS A 21 -1.03 -3.35 16.27
C HIS A 21 -1.18 -4.39 15.16
N THR A 22 -2.31 -4.40 14.49
CA THR A 22 -2.59 -5.29 13.34
C THR A 22 -2.51 -4.56 12.01
N GLU A 23 -2.78 -3.25 11.98
CA GLU A 23 -2.72 -2.40 10.79
C GLU A 23 -1.71 -1.28 11.02
N ILE A 24 -0.68 -1.22 10.21
CA ILE A 24 0.39 -0.23 10.31
C ILE A 24 0.50 0.54 9.00
N LEU A 25 0.32 1.86 9.04
CA LEU A 25 0.57 2.75 7.92
C LEU A 25 1.95 3.41 8.08
N TYR A 26 2.84 3.15 7.12
CA TYR A 26 4.09 3.89 6.93
C TYR A 26 3.90 4.79 5.71
N GLY A 27 3.46 6.02 5.93
CA GLY A 27 2.97 6.90 4.87
C GLY A 27 3.52 8.31 4.94
N GLY A 28 3.60 8.99 3.79
CA GLY A 28 4.06 10.38 3.71
C GLY A 28 4.79 10.69 2.41
N ALA A 29 5.79 11.57 2.47
CA ALA A 29 6.51 12.09 1.31
C ALA A 29 7.07 11.00 0.38
N ALA A 30 7.30 11.35 -0.88
CA ALA A 30 8.01 10.50 -1.82
C ALA A 30 9.47 10.30 -1.38
N GLY A 31 10.09 9.18 -1.77
CA GLY A 31 11.48 8.91 -1.42
C GLY A 31 11.76 8.48 0.02
N GLY A 32 10.75 8.37 0.87
CA GLY A 32 10.88 7.95 2.29
C GLY A 32 11.19 6.46 2.51
N GLY A 33 11.57 5.70 1.46
CA GLY A 33 11.96 4.29 1.58
C GLY A 33 10.80 3.34 1.91
N LYS A 34 9.57 3.70 1.52
CA LYS A 34 8.34 2.96 1.85
C LYS A 34 8.28 1.56 1.25
N SER A 35 8.38 1.44 -0.06
CA SER A 35 8.31 0.15 -0.78
C SER A 35 9.49 -0.76 -0.39
N TRP A 36 10.66 -0.17 -0.16
CA TRP A 36 11.84 -0.89 0.32
C TRP A 36 11.61 -1.52 1.70
N LEU A 37 11.01 -0.76 2.63
CA LEU A 37 10.64 -1.26 3.95
C LEU A 37 9.66 -2.43 3.89
N GLY A 38 8.63 -2.32 3.04
CA GLY A 38 7.65 -3.39 2.84
C GLY A 38 8.27 -4.65 2.27
N ALA A 39 9.15 -4.51 1.28
CA ALA A 39 9.91 -5.60 0.69
C ALA A 39 10.82 -6.29 1.72
N LEU A 40 11.54 -5.50 2.51
CA LEU A 40 12.41 -6.02 3.58
C LEU A 40 11.61 -6.77 4.65
N TRP A 41 10.47 -6.23 5.05
CA TRP A 41 9.59 -6.91 6.01
C TRP A 41 9.12 -8.25 5.47
N LEU A 42 8.60 -8.31 4.24
CA LEU A 42 8.16 -9.56 3.62
C LEU A 42 9.29 -10.60 3.51
N LEU A 43 10.48 -10.17 3.06
CA LEU A 43 11.66 -11.03 2.99
C LEU A 43 12.01 -11.60 4.35
N THR A 44 12.11 -10.73 5.36
CA THR A 44 12.46 -11.11 6.74
C THR A 44 11.47 -12.11 7.31
N MET A 45 10.19 -11.89 7.09
CA MET A 45 9.13 -12.75 7.62
C MET A 45 9.07 -14.09 6.89
N ALA A 46 9.23 -14.10 5.56
CA ALA A 46 9.26 -15.32 4.77
C ALA A 46 10.47 -16.21 5.10
N LEU A 47 11.63 -15.61 5.37
CA LEU A 47 12.82 -16.34 5.82
C LEU A 47 12.64 -16.91 7.24
N LYS A 48 12.08 -16.13 8.15
CA LYS A 48 11.93 -16.51 9.56
C LYS A 48 10.87 -17.58 9.78
N TYR A 49 9.74 -17.48 9.11
CA TYR A 49 8.56 -18.35 9.29
C TYR A 49 8.38 -19.26 8.09
N GLN A 50 9.15 -20.33 8.03
CA GLN A 50 9.16 -21.27 6.90
C GLN A 50 7.82 -21.98 6.70
N GLY A 51 7.28 -21.94 5.48
CA GLY A 51 5.96 -22.44 5.14
C GLY A 51 4.84 -21.42 5.33
N SER A 52 5.19 -20.15 5.56
CA SER A 52 4.23 -19.03 5.60
C SER A 52 3.85 -18.55 4.20
N ARG A 53 2.74 -17.82 4.12
CA ARG A 53 2.25 -17.18 2.88
C ARG A 53 2.02 -15.71 3.12
N TRP A 54 2.68 -14.87 2.34
CA TRP A 54 2.61 -13.42 2.45
C TRP A 54 1.97 -12.83 1.21
N LEU A 55 1.20 -11.78 1.36
CA LEU A 55 0.68 -11.02 0.22
C LEU A 55 1.52 -9.77 -0.01
N MET A 56 1.89 -9.52 -1.27
CA MET A 56 2.39 -8.25 -1.77
C MET A 56 1.34 -7.70 -2.72
N GLY A 57 0.65 -6.64 -2.33
CA GLY A 57 -0.48 -6.07 -3.07
C GLY A 57 -0.25 -4.65 -3.53
N ARG A 58 -0.88 -4.30 -4.64
CA ARG A 58 -1.02 -2.94 -5.16
C ARG A 58 -2.28 -2.87 -6.02
N ALA A 59 -2.81 -1.68 -6.30
CA ALA A 59 -3.99 -1.55 -7.14
C ALA A 59 -3.87 -2.29 -8.48
N VAL A 60 -2.73 -2.20 -9.17
CA VAL A 60 -2.52 -2.83 -10.48
C VAL A 60 -1.30 -3.75 -10.44
N LEU A 61 -1.49 -5.04 -10.78
CA LEU A 61 -0.43 -6.06 -10.75
C LEU A 61 0.75 -5.72 -11.67
N LYS A 62 0.47 -5.16 -12.86
CA LYS A 62 1.54 -4.72 -13.77
C LYS A 62 2.44 -3.68 -13.10
N THR A 63 1.85 -2.65 -12.52
CA THR A 63 2.60 -1.60 -11.81
C THR A 63 3.35 -2.15 -10.59
N LEU A 64 2.75 -3.12 -9.87
CA LEU A 64 3.44 -3.81 -8.78
C LEU A 64 4.71 -4.50 -9.28
N LYS A 65 4.64 -5.21 -10.41
CA LYS A 65 5.79 -5.88 -11.03
C LYS A 65 6.85 -4.89 -11.50
N ASP A 66 6.43 -3.76 -12.06
CA ASP A 66 7.34 -2.76 -12.61
C ASP A 66 8.04 -1.91 -11.53
N THR A 67 7.53 -1.89 -10.30
CA THR A 67 8.03 -1.00 -9.22
C THR A 67 8.35 -1.73 -7.91
N THR A 68 7.33 -2.18 -7.18
CA THR A 68 7.47 -2.76 -5.83
C THR A 68 8.28 -4.07 -5.86
N LEU A 69 8.11 -4.88 -6.91
CA LEU A 69 8.89 -6.10 -7.11
C LEU A 69 10.37 -5.80 -7.35
N ASN A 70 10.69 -4.73 -8.10
CA ASN A 70 12.08 -4.30 -8.27
C ASN A 70 12.71 -3.91 -6.93
N SER A 71 11.98 -3.18 -6.08
CA SER A 71 12.43 -2.89 -4.71
C SER A 71 12.68 -4.17 -3.89
N PHE A 72 11.88 -5.22 -4.10
CA PHE A 72 12.10 -6.51 -3.45
C PHE A 72 13.39 -7.18 -3.93
N PHE A 73 13.69 -7.14 -5.23
CA PHE A 73 14.95 -7.68 -5.75
C PHE A 73 16.15 -6.87 -5.28
N ASP A 74 16.03 -5.54 -5.19
CA ASP A 74 17.07 -4.69 -4.63
C ASP A 74 17.37 -5.05 -3.16
N VAL A 75 16.32 -5.29 -2.36
CA VAL A 75 16.45 -5.77 -0.98
C VAL A 75 17.15 -7.12 -0.94
N CYS A 76 16.75 -8.08 -1.77
CA CYS A 76 17.40 -9.39 -1.85
C CYS A 76 18.90 -9.23 -2.19
N SER A 77 19.21 -8.47 -3.22
CA SER A 77 20.59 -8.19 -3.66
C SER A 77 21.43 -7.56 -2.55
N ALA A 78 20.87 -6.56 -1.87
CA ALA A 78 21.53 -5.86 -0.76
C ALA A 78 21.82 -6.78 0.44
N HIS A 79 21.07 -7.88 0.59
CA HIS A 79 21.32 -8.93 1.59
C HIS A 79 22.13 -10.11 1.07
N GLY A 80 22.68 -10.03 -0.15
CA GLY A 80 23.46 -11.09 -0.77
C GLY A 80 22.65 -12.31 -1.22
N LEU A 81 21.31 -12.17 -1.32
CA LEU A 81 20.44 -13.24 -1.78
C LEU A 81 20.37 -13.25 -3.31
N LYS A 82 20.56 -14.43 -3.90
CA LYS A 82 20.61 -14.64 -5.35
C LYS A 82 19.36 -15.36 -5.83
N SER A 83 18.83 -14.94 -6.96
CA SER A 83 17.75 -15.66 -7.65
C SER A 83 18.23 -17.04 -8.12
N GLY A 84 17.36 -18.03 -8.00
CA GLY A 84 17.66 -19.42 -8.33
C GLY A 84 18.39 -20.21 -7.22
N GLU A 85 19.04 -19.53 -6.27
CA GLU A 85 19.75 -20.13 -5.15
C GLU A 85 18.98 -19.96 -3.82
N HIS A 86 18.59 -18.73 -3.49
CA HIS A 86 17.96 -18.38 -2.22
C HIS A 86 16.46 -18.14 -2.36
N TYR A 87 16.02 -17.70 -3.53
CA TYR A 87 14.62 -17.50 -3.87
C TYR A 87 14.38 -17.75 -5.36
N THR A 88 13.14 -18.06 -5.72
CA THR A 88 12.71 -18.15 -7.12
C THR A 88 11.50 -17.29 -7.36
N TYR A 89 11.41 -16.70 -8.54
CA TYR A 89 10.26 -15.90 -8.98
C TYR A 89 9.63 -16.55 -10.22
N ASN A 90 8.34 -16.84 -10.13
CA ASN A 90 7.54 -17.29 -11.26
C ASN A 90 6.66 -16.13 -11.76
N ALA A 91 6.99 -15.62 -12.96
CA ALA A 91 6.29 -14.48 -13.54
C ALA A 91 4.85 -14.80 -13.98
N GLN A 92 4.55 -16.07 -14.32
CA GLN A 92 3.22 -16.50 -14.76
C GLN A 92 2.25 -16.57 -13.58
N THR A 93 2.67 -17.19 -12.47
CA THR A 93 1.85 -17.32 -11.27
C THR A 93 1.94 -16.11 -10.35
N SER A 94 2.90 -15.21 -10.61
CA SER A 94 3.19 -14.04 -9.77
C SER A 94 3.51 -14.41 -8.31
N ILE A 95 4.29 -15.48 -8.13
CA ILE A 95 4.69 -16.00 -6.83
C ILE A 95 6.22 -15.97 -6.70
N ILE A 96 6.69 -15.48 -5.55
CA ILE A 96 8.08 -15.61 -5.11
C ILE A 96 8.12 -16.72 -4.06
N ASN A 97 8.99 -17.72 -4.25
CA ASN A 97 9.24 -18.75 -3.26
C ASN A 97 10.56 -18.48 -2.54
N ILE A 98 10.57 -18.60 -1.22
CA ILE A 98 11.73 -18.43 -0.34
C ILE A 98 11.77 -19.63 0.60
N GLY A 99 12.61 -20.61 0.31
CA GLY A 99 12.54 -21.91 0.97
C GLY A 99 11.15 -22.53 0.80
N ARG A 100 10.43 -22.78 1.92
CA ARG A 100 9.06 -23.28 1.91
C ARG A 100 7.99 -22.19 1.96
N SER A 101 8.39 -20.93 2.09
CA SER A 101 7.47 -19.78 2.18
C SER A 101 7.17 -19.19 0.82
N GLN A 102 6.05 -18.51 0.71
CA GLN A 102 5.59 -17.89 -0.53
C GLN A 102 5.22 -16.42 -0.30
N ILE A 103 5.53 -15.57 -1.28
CA ILE A 103 5.00 -14.22 -1.40
C ILE A 103 4.14 -14.18 -2.66
N LEU A 104 2.84 -13.99 -2.46
CA LEU A 104 1.82 -13.94 -3.51
C LEU A 104 1.65 -12.49 -3.94
N MET A 105 1.91 -12.18 -5.20
CA MET A 105 1.64 -10.85 -5.74
C MET A 105 0.21 -10.80 -6.30
N LYS A 106 -0.57 -9.80 -5.87
CA LYS A 106 -1.95 -9.63 -6.27
C LYS A 106 -2.24 -8.16 -6.63
N ASP A 107 -3.04 -7.96 -7.66
CA ASP A 107 -3.71 -6.68 -7.80
C ASP A 107 -4.93 -6.60 -6.85
N LEU A 108 -5.23 -5.36 -6.46
CA LEU A 108 -6.29 -5.07 -5.51
C LEU A 108 -7.25 -4.03 -6.09
N PHE A 109 -7.29 -3.94 -7.43
CA PHE A 109 -8.18 -3.03 -8.13
C PHE A 109 -9.62 -3.54 -8.09
N ALA A 110 -10.56 -2.64 -7.88
CA ALA A 110 -11.99 -2.95 -7.93
C ALA A 110 -12.46 -3.07 -9.39
N TYR A 111 -12.39 -4.28 -9.94
CA TYR A 111 -12.89 -4.53 -11.28
C TYR A 111 -14.41 -4.61 -11.29
N PRO A 112 -15.09 -4.01 -12.29
CA PRO A 112 -16.55 -4.16 -12.44
C PRO A 112 -17.01 -5.61 -12.59
N SER A 113 -16.13 -6.50 -13.07
CA SER A 113 -16.37 -7.94 -13.21
C SER A 113 -16.26 -8.72 -11.88
N ASP A 114 -15.59 -8.17 -10.87
CA ASP A 114 -15.42 -8.76 -9.55
C ASP A 114 -15.61 -7.70 -8.44
N PRO A 115 -16.81 -7.14 -8.29
CA PRO A 115 -17.08 -6.07 -7.32
C PRO A 115 -16.99 -6.53 -5.86
N ASN A 116 -16.98 -7.83 -5.63
CA ASN A 116 -16.87 -8.43 -4.30
C ASN A 116 -15.48 -8.93 -3.96
N PHE A 117 -14.52 -8.82 -4.90
CA PHE A 117 -13.16 -9.36 -4.73
C PHE A 117 -13.15 -10.86 -4.42
N ASP A 118 -13.99 -11.63 -5.12
CA ASP A 118 -14.13 -13.09 -4.90
C ASP A 118 -12.80 -13.82 -5.15
N ASP A 119 -11.98 -13.33 -6.09
CA ASP A 119 -10.62 -13.83 -6.33
C ASP A 119 -9.70 -13.70 -5.10
N LEU A 120 -9.87 -12.64 -4.31
CA LEU A 120 -9.16 -12.45 -3.05
C LEU A 120 -9.80 -13.25 -1.91
N GLY A 121 -11.09 -13.52 -2.02
CA GLY A 121 -11.89 -14.21 -1.02
C GLY A 121 -11.41 -15.63 -0.68
N SER A 122 -10.75 -16.30 -1.62
CA SER A 122 -10.20 -17.65 -1.46
C SER A 122 -8.80 -17.69 -0.84
N LEU A 123 -8.13 -16.54 -0.64
CA LEU A 123 -6.77 -16.49 -0.14
C LEU A 123 -6.71 -16.89 1.35
N GLU A 124 -5.59 -17.52 1.70
CA GLU A 124 -5.17 -17.76 3.06
C GLU A 124 -3.71 -17.32 3.21
N ILE A 125 -3.51 -16.22 3.94
CA ILE A 125 -2.21 -15.57 4.09
C ILE A 125 -1.84 -15.38 5.56
N THR A 126 -0.55 -15.28 5.84
CA THR A 126 0.02 -15.06 7.18
C THR A 126 0.11 -13.57 7.50
N GLY A 127 0.25 -12.73 6.48
CA GLY A 127 0.28 -11.28 6.59
C GLY A 127 0.30 -10.63 5.21
N ALA A 128 0.11 -9.30 5.17
CA ALA A 128 -0.02 -8.56 3.93
C ALA A 128 0.81 -7.27 3.95
N PHE A 129 1.41 -6.96 2.81
CA PHE A 129 1.97 -5.66 2.48
C PHE A 129 1.19 -5.09 1.29
N ILE A 130 0.61 -3.92 1.45
CA ILE A 130 -0.10 -3.19 0.39
C ILE A 130 0.66 -1.90 0.12
N ASP A 131 1.30 -1.82 -1.05
CA ASP A 131 2.01 -0.64 -1.50
C ASP A 131 1.07 0.30 -2.27
N GLU A 132 1.26 1.60 -2.11
CA GLU A 132 0.36 2.66 -2.62
C GLU A 132 -1.11 2.39 -2.24
N ALA A 133 -1.34 2.14 -0.96
CA ALA A 133 -2.65 1.80 -0.39
C ALA A 133 -3.73 2.85 -0.68
N ASN A 134 -3.34 4.10 -0.93
CA ASN A 134 -4.24 5.17 -1.37
C ASN A 134 -4.87 4.93 -2.76
N GLN A 135 -4.36 3.98 -3.54
CA GLN A 135 -4.92 3.57 -4.84
C GLN A 135 -5.82 2.33 -4.71
N VAL A 136 -5.93 1.77 -3.53
CA VAL A 136 -6.73 0.57 -3.22
C VAL A 136 -7.98 1.01 -2.47
N THR A 137 -9.13 0.39 -2.76
CA THR A 137 -10.37 0.71 -2.05
C THR A 137 -10.33 0.17 -0.61
N GLU A 138 -11.08 0.83 0.27
CA GLU A 138 -11.25 0.37 1.67
C GLU A 138 -11.82 -1.07 1.71
N LYS A 139 -12.76 -1.40 0.82
CA LYS A 139 -13.33 -2.75 0.69
C LYS A 139 -12.26 -3.81 0.38
N ALA A 140 -11.37 -3.54 -0.59
CA ALA A 140 -10.27 -4.46 -0.93
C ALA A 140 -9.33 -4.65 0.27
N LYS A 141 -8.95 -3.57 0.98
CA LYS A 141 -8.15 -3.62 2.21
C LYS A 141 -8.83 -4.49 3.28
N ALA A 142 -10.14 -4.31 3.50
CA ALA A 142 -10.89 -5.07 4.49
C ALA A 142 -10.94 -6.56 4.15
N ILE A 143 -11.15 -6.89 2.86
CA ILE A 143 -11.14 -8.29 2.40
C ILE A 143 -9.77 -8.92 2.59
N VAL A 144 -8.68 -8.26 2.19
CA VAL A 144 -7.31 -8.74 2.45
C VAL A 144 -7.10 -8.98 3.94
N GLY A 145 -7.53 -8.05 4.79
CA GLY A 145 -7.45 -8.19 6.25
C GLY A 145 -8.12 -9.45 6.76
N SER A 146 -9.32 -9.77 6.26
CA SER A 146 -10.07 -10.97 6.63
C SER A 146 -9.41 -12.28 6.19
N ARG A 147 -8.45 -12.24 5.24
CA ARG A 147 -7.71 -13.41 4.75
C ARG A 147 -6.42 -13.68 5.53
N ILE A 148 -6.01 -12.79 6.43
CA ILE A 148 -4.82 -12.97 7.27
C ILE A 148 -5.16 -13.94 8.43
N ARG A 149 -5.04 -15.22 8.15
CA ARG A 149 -5.39 -16.29 9.10
C ARG A 149 -4.51 -17.53 8.99
N TYR A 150 -3.66 -17.63 7.96
CA TYR A 150 -2.91 -18.83 7.67
C TYR A 150 -1.77 -19.02 8.67
N LYS A 151 -1.80 -20.11 9.40
CA LYS A 151 -0.79 -20.59 10.36
C LYS A 151 -0.37 -19.57 11.45
N LEU A 152 -1.23 -18.61 11.78
CA LEU A 152 -0.91 -17.62 12.81
C LEU A 152 -0.61 -18.25 14.16
N GLY A 153 -1.44 -19.21 14.59
CA GLY A 153 -1.25 -19.94 15.85
C GLY A 153 0.02 -20.79 15.85
N GLU A 154 0.34 -21.46 14.73
CA GLU A 154 1.57 -22.26 14.58
C GLU A 154 2.82 -21.40 14.76
N PHE A 155 2.82 -20.17 14.24
CA PHE A 155 3.95 -19.26 14.31
C PHE A 155 3.93 -18.33 15.54
N GLY A 156 2.89 -18.35 16.36
CA GLY A 156 2.69 -17.43 17.47
C GLY A 156 2.51 -15.98 17.02
N LEU A 157 1.99 -15.76 15.81
CA LEU A 157 1.76 -14.46 15.20
C LEU A 157 0.33 -13.97 15.45
N ILE A 158 0.16 -12.65 15.36
CA ILE A 158 -1.14 -12.00 15.19
C ILE A 158 -1.25 -11.50 13.74
N PRO A 159 -2.47 -11.24 13.22
CA PRO A 159 -2.63 -10.63 11.90
C PRO A 159 -1.79 -9.35 11.78
N LYS A 160 -1.08 -9.19 10.65
CA LYS A 160 -0.29 -8.00 10.35
C LYS A 160 -0.52 -7.54 8.93
N MET A 161 -0.87 -6.27 8.79
CA MET A 161 -0.97 -5.59 7.50
C MET A 161 -0.12 -4.33 7.54
N LEU A 162 0.88 -4.28 6.68
CA LEU A 162 1.66 -3.07 6.42
C LEU A 162 1.07 -2.36 5.21
N LEU A 163 0.76 -1.10 5.38
CA LEU A 163 0.27 -0.19 4.35
C LEU A 163 1.33 0.87 4.08
N THR A 164 1.55 1.21 2.82
CA THR A 164 2.41 2.33 2.44
C THR A 164 1.73 3.19 1.39
N CYS A 165 1.84 4.50 1.49
CA CYS A 165 1.36 5.41 0.46
C CYS A 165 1.92 6.83 0.61
N ASN A 166 1.70 7.64 -0.41
CA ASN A 166 1.79 9.09 -0.31
C ASN A 166 0.49 9.65 0.27
N PRO A 167 0.50 10.89 0.82
CA PRO A 167 -0.70 11.53 1.33
C PRO A 167 -1.83 11.53 0.28
N ALA A 168 -3.04 11.18 0.71
CA ALA A 168 -4.23 11.21 -0.13
C ALA A 168 -5.46 11.44 0.75
N LYS A 169 -6.38 12.29 0.30
CA LYS A 169 -7.62 12.61 1.02
C LYS A 169 -8.72 11.58 0.73
N ASN A 170 -8.49 10.35 1.20
CA ASN A 170 -9.40 9.24 1.04
C ASN A 170 -9.52 8.45 2.36
N TRP A 171 -9.89 7.18 2.31
CA TRP A 171 -10.03 6.34 3.50
C TRP A 171 -8.74 6.26 4.33
N VAL A 172 -7.55 6.34 3.71
CA VAL A 172 -6.26 6.31 4.42
C VAL A 172 -6.12 7.54 5.32
N HIS A 173 -6.54 8.73 4.84
CA HIS A 173 -6.60 9.95 5.64
C HIS A 173 -7.58 9.78 6.80
N ARG A 174 -8.80 9.31 6.52
CA ARG A 174 -9.88 9.15 7.50
C ARG A 174 -9.55 8.14 8.59
N GLU A 175 -8.91 7.00 8.23
CA GLU A 175 -8.67 5.92 9.17
C GLU A 175 -7.34 6.02 9.92
N PHE A 176 -6.35 6.70 9.37
CA PHE A 176 -5.01 6.74 9.95
C PHE A 176 -4.54 8.16 10.29
N TYR A 177 -4.51 9.06 9.31
CA TYR A 177 -3.89 10.37 9.55
C TYR A 177 -4.73 11.27 10.46
N ALA A 178 -6.01 11.48 10.15
CA ALA A 178 -6.85 12.37 10.95
C ALA A 178 -6.98 11.88 12.40
N PRO A 179 -7.26 10.58 12.68
CA PRO A 179 -7.27 10.07 14.04
C PRO A 179 -5.91 10.14 14.75
N TYR A 180 -4.80 9.96 14.01
CA TYR A 180 -3.46 10.11 14.57
C TYR A 180 -3.20 11.56 14.99
N ARG A 181 -3.54 12.54 14.13
CA ARG A 181 -3.43 13.97 14.42
C ARG A 181 -4.27 14.37 15.64
N ASP A 182 -5.46 13.82 15.73
CA ASP A 182 -6.44 14.15 16.76
C ASP A 182 -6.29 13.32 18.05
N GLY A 183 -5.31 12.39 18.09
CA GLY A 183 -5.03 11.52 19.24
C GLY A 183 -6.11 10.46 19.51
N THR A 184 -6.92 10.13 18.50
CA THR A 184 -8.06 9.19 18.57
C THR A 184 -7.85 7.93 17.74
N LEU A 185 -6.59 7.65 17.31
CA LEU A 185 -6.29 6.49 16.50
C LEU A 185 -6.63 5.20 17.25
N GLU A 186 -7.33 4.30 16.59
CA GLU A 186 -7.73 3.01 17.14
C GLU A 186 -6.52 2.21 17.66
N PRO A 187 -6.63 1.54 18.83
CA PRO A 187 -5.48 0.86 19.48
C PRO A 187 -4.80 -0.21 18.63
N HIS A 188 -5.52 -0.80 17.67
CA HIS A 188 -4.96 -1.82 16.78
C HIS A 188 -4.24 -1.23 15.55
N ARG A 189 -4.34 0.09 15.35
CA ARG A 189 -3.72 0.82 14.25
C ARG A 189 -2.50 1.60 14.70
N ALA A 190 -1.54 1.77 13.81
CA ALA A 190 -0.41 2.67 14.01
C ALA A 190 -0.14 3.45 12.72
N PHE A 191 0.26 4.70 12.88
CA PHE A 191 0.73 5.54 11.78
C PHE A 191 2.13 6.06 12.08
N VAL A 192 3.02 5.91 11.10
CA VAL A 192 4.39 6.43 11.13
C VAL A 192 4.59 7.34 9.93
N PRO A 193 4.67 8.67 10.12
CA PRO A 193 4.86 9.61 9.03
C PRO A 193 6.29 9.48 8.45
N ALA A 194 6.37 9.21 7.13
CA ALA A 194 7.62 9.11 6.39
C ALA A 194 7.89 10.41 5.64
N LEU A 195 9.09 10.96 5.76
CA LEU A 195 9.54 12.15 5.04
C LEU A 195 10.71 11.79 4.11
N VAL A 196 10.92 12.59 3.08
CA VAL A 196 12.07 12.41 2.18
C VAL A 196 13.40 12.52 2.94
N THR A 197 13.45 13.39 3.95
CA THR A 197 14.62 13.61 4.82
C THR A 197 14.93 12.46 5.76
N ASP A 198 14.01 11.52 5.94
CA ASP A 198 14.24 10.33 6.76
C ASP A 198 15.08 9.27 6.04
N ASN A 199 15.22 9.38 4.71
CA ASN A 199 15.99 8.43 3.91
C ASN A 199 17.42 8.95 3.66
N PRO A 200 18.45 8.41 4.33
CA PRO A 200 19.82 8.86 4.17
C PRO A 200 20.41 8.58 2.79
N ASN A 201 19.78 7.71 2.00
CA ASN A 201 20.26 7.31 0.69
C ASN A 201 19.64 8.10 -0.46
N ILE A 202 18.82 9.12 -0.15
CA ILE A 202 18.16 9.93 -1.18
C ILE A 202 19.15 10.92 -1.82
N SER A 203 19.13 11.01 -3.14
CA SER A 203 19.95 11.99 -3.84
C SER A 203 19.47 13.42 -3.57
N PRO A 204 20.38 14.38 -3.30
CA PRO A 204 20.02 15.81 -3.22
C PRO A 204 19.32 16.32 -4.47
N HIS A 205 19.70 15.83 -5.64
CA HIS A 205 19.06 16.21 -6.92
C HIS A 205 17.58 15.78 -6.97
N TYR A 206 17.25 14.66 -6.35
CA TYR A 206 15.85 14.22 -6.25
C TYR A 206 15.03 15.18 -5.37
N ILE A 207 15.59 15.62 -4.25
CA ILE A 207 14.93 16.61 -3.38
C ILE A 207 14.71 17.92 -4.15
N GLU A 208 15.71 18.39 -4.91
CA GLU A 208 15.57 19.57 -5.74
C GLU A 208 14.49 19.40 -6.84
N SER A 209 14.33 18.19 -7.40
CA SER A 209 13.25 17.94 -8.37
C SER A 209 11.86 18.03 -7.70
N LEU A 210 11.71 17.53 -6.47
CA LEU A 210 10.45 17.66 -5.72
C LEU A 210 10.13 19.12 -5.35
N LYS A 211 11.14 19.95 -5.07
CA LYS A 211 10.95 21.39 -4.80
C LYS A 211 10.38 22.17 -5.98
N ARG A 212 10.60 21.69 -7.21
CA ARG A 212 10.11 22.31 -8.45
C ARG A 212 8.66 21.95 -8.80
N LEU A 213 8.04 21.01 -8.08
CA LEU A 213 6.65 20.68 -8.28
C LEU A 213 5.73 21.85 -7.94
N ASN A 214 4.53 21.84 -8.51
CA ASN A 214 3.47 22.79 -8.16
C ASN A 214 3.10 22.73 -6.66
N GLY A 215 2.34 23.67 -6.18
CA GLY A 215 2.01 23.81 -4.75
C GLY A 215 1.46 22.53 -4.12
N PRO A 216 0.33 21.99 -4.61
CA PRO A 216 -0.29 20.78 -4.07
C PRO A 216 0.62 19.54 -4.14
N ASP A 217 1.26 19.27 -5.28
CA ASP A 217 2.15 18.13 -5.43
C ASP A 217 3.41 18.27 -4.57
N ARG A 218 3.95 19.47 -4.45
CA ARG A 218 5.08 19.74 -3.54
C ARG A 218 4.69 19.51 -2.08
N ALA A 219 3.55 20.02 -1.63
CA ALA A 219 3.05 19.78 -0.27
C ALA A 219 2.91 18.29 0.00
N ARG A 220 2.29 17.57 -0.91
CA ARG A 220 2.05 16.12 -0.83
C ARG A 220 3.34 15.30 -0.89
N LEU A 221 4.16 15.51 -1.92
CA LEU A 221 5.27 14.59 -2.25
C LEU A 221 6.60 14.98 -1.60
N LEU A 222 6.84 16.28 -1.33
CA LEU A 222 8.05 16.74 -0.63
C LEU A 222 7.82 16.84 0.87
N LEU A 223 6.74 17.52 1.28
CA LEU A 223 6.51 17.82 2.69
C LEU A 223 5.75 16.71 3.41
N GLY A 224 5.13 15.78 2.67
CA GLY A 224 4.32 14.72 3.26
C GLY A 224 3.07 15.26 3.95
N ASP A 225 2.57 16.40 3.47
CA ASP A 225 1.38 17.06 4.00
C ASP A 225 0.13 16.28 3.61
N TRP A 226 -0.65 15.87 4.59
CA TRP A 226 -1.89 15.12 4.41
C TRP A 226 -3.12 16.03 4.29
N ASP A 227 -3.00 17.28 4.73
CA ASP A 227 -4.05 18.29 4.65
C ASP A 227 -3.83 19.25 3.46
N TYR A 228 -2.94 18.86 2.50
CA TYR A 228 -2.65 19.65 1.30
C TYR A 228 -3.92 20.08 0.59
N ASP A 229 -3.89 21.28 -0.03
CA ASP A 229 -5.00 21.76 -0.81
C ASP A 229 -5.17 20.93 -2.09
N ASP A 230 -6.36 20.35 -2.26
CA ASP A 230 -6.71 19.67 -3.50
C ASP A 230 -6.92 20.70 -4.61
N ASP A 231 -6.67 20.30 -5.85
CA ASP A 231 -7.04 21.08 -7.02
C ASP A 231 -8.57 21.32 -6.98
N PRO A 232 -9.02 22.57 -6.90
CA PRO A 232 -10.46 22.90 -6.87
C PRO A 232 -11.20 22.44 -8.13
N ALA A 233 -10.49 22.12 -9.21
CA ALA A 233 -11.08 21.53 -10.41
C ALA A 233 -11.38 20.02 -10.28
N ARG A 234 -10.95 19.38 -9.19
CA ARG A 234 -11.18 17.96 -8.98
C ARG A 234 -12.59 17.70 -8.44
N LEU A 235 -13.48 17.24 -9.28
CA LEU A 235 -14.89 17.00 -8.93
C LEU A 235 -15.09 15.77 -8.02
N MET A 236 -14.24 14.72 -8.13
CA MET A 236 -14.44 13.48 -7.41
C MET A 236 -13.10 12.79 -7.07
N SER A 237 -13.01 12.19 -5.88
CA SER A 237 -11.83 11.41 -5.49
C SER A 237 -11.79 10.06 -6.23
N HIS A 238 -10.59 9.46 -6.35
CA HIS A 238 -10.43 8.13 -6.96
C HIS A 238 -11.26 7.06 -6.24
N ASP A 239 -11.28 7.08 -4.91
CA ASP A 239 -12.09 6.15 -4.11
C ASP A 239 -13.58 6.34 -4.36
N ALA A 240 -14.05 7.59 -4.43
CA ALA A 240 -15.45 7.85 -4.72
C ALA A 240 -15.84 7.33 -6.12
N ILE A 241 -14.92 7.43 -7.10
CA ILE A 241 -15.13 6.85 -8.43
C ILE A 241 -15.15 5.32 -8.36
N ALA A 242 -14.20 4.70 -7.64
CA ALA A 242 -14.15 3.26 -7.47
C ALA A 242 -15.39 2.73 -6.72
N ASP A 243 -15.85 3.45 -5.69
CA ASP A 243 -17.03 3.11 -4.91
C ASP A 243 -18.33 3.17 -5.71
N LEU A 244 -18.39 3.97 -6.79
CA LEU A 244 -19.54 3.95 -7.71
C LEU A 244 -19.84 2.56 -8.27
N TRP A 245 -18.81 1.74 -8.45
CA TRP A 245 -18.91 0.40 -9.05
C TRP A 245 -19.06 -0.72 -8.01
N THR A 246 -18.71 -0.45 -6.75
CA THR A 246 -18.69 -1.43 -5.67
C THR A 246 -19.72 -1.14 -4.56
N ASN A 247 -20.42 0.00 -4.66
CA ASN A 247 -21.40 0.41 -3.66
C ASN A 247 -22.70 -0.38 -3.84
N ASP A 248 -23.00 -1.26 -2.88
CA ASP A 248 -24.19 -2.08 -2.80
C ASP A 248 -25.25 -1.52 -1.82
N HIS A 249 -25.01 -0.32 -1.25
CA HIS A 249 -25.92 0.33 -0.31
C HIS A 249 -27.15 0.96 -0.96
N VAL A 250 -27.09 1.17 -2.28
CA VAL A 250 -28.20 1.77 -3.01
C VAL A 250 -29.20 0.69 -3.37
N PRO A 251 -30.42 0.75 -2.82
CA PRO A 251 -31.46 -0.21 -3.17
C PRO A 251 -31.79 -0.14 -4.67
N THR A 252 -32.09 -1.28 -5.26
CA THR A 252 -32.51 -1.34 -6.65
C THR A 252 -33.74 -0.48 -6.88
N GLY A 253 -33.67 0.45 -7.82
CA GLY A 253 -34.73 1.40 -8.16
C GLY A 253 -34.71 1.78 -9.64
N PRO A 254 -35.55 2.71 -10.07
CA PRO A 254 -35.51 3.26 -11.43
C PRO A 254 -34.11 3.79 -11.74
N LYS A 255 -33.59 3.42 -12.92
CA LYS A 255 -32.28 3.90 -13.38
C LYS A 255 -32.47 5.24 -14.09
N TYR A 256 -31.70 6.24 -13.67
CA TYR A 256 -31.65 7.55 -14.29
C TYR A 256 -30.26 7.77 -14.86
N ILE A 257 -30.20 8.42 -16.02
CA ILE A 257 -28.94 8.90 -16.61
C ILE A 257 -29.05 10.43 -16.65
N THR A 258 -28.08 11.09 -16.05
CA THR A 258 -27.87 12.53 -16.18
C THR A 258 -26.60 12.75 -16.96
N ALA A 259 -26.63 13.61 -17.96
CA ALA A 259 -25.45 13.98 -18.75
C ALA A 259 -25.32 15.50 -18.77
N ASP A 260 -24.13 16.00 -18.47
CA ASP A 260 -23.73 17.36 -18.73
C ASP A 260 -23.06 17.40 -20.10
N ILE A 261 -23.65 18.17 -21.02
CA ILE A 261 -23.18 18.28 -22.40
C ILE A 261 -22.49 19.62 -22.56
N ALA A 262 -21.15 19.57 -22.64
CA ALA A 262 -20.35 20.74 -22.95
C ALA A 262 -20.73 21.32 -24.33
N ARG A 263 -21.29 22.53 -24.32
CA ARG A 263 -21.77 23.19 -25.52
C ARG A 263 -20.74 24.06 -26.24
N TYR A 264 -19.89 24.73 -25.45
CA TYR A 264 -18.82 25.59 -25.93
C TYR A 264 -17.70 25.62 -24.90
N GLY A 265 -16.45 25.42 -25.29
CA GLY A 265 -15.29 25.52 -24.43
C GLY A 265 -14.25 24.42 -24.67
N SER A 266 -13.24 24.39 -23.83
CA SER A 266 -12.19 23.39 -23.85
C SER A 266 -12.58 22.07 -23.16
N ASP A 267 -13.74 22.05 -22.51
CA ASP A 267 -14.22 20.86 -21.77
C ASP A 267 -14.79 19.81 -22.72
N LYS A 268 -14.51 18.54 -22.38
CA LYS A 268 -15.06 17.39 -23.10
C LYS A 268 -16.38 16.97 -22.43
N THR A 269 -17.34 16.56 -23.24
CA THR A 269 -18.57 15.90 -22.76
C THR A 269 -18.19 14.60 -22.04
N VAL A 270 -18.74 14.39 -20.87
CA VAL A 270 -18.53 13.21 -20.03
C VAL A 270 -19.79 12.35 -20.05
#